data_59a9899c21e5bffd5439c3ae87b64508
#
_entry.id   59a9899c21e5bffd5439c3ae87b64508
#
_cell.length_a   1.000
_cell.length_b   1.000
_cell.length_c   1.000
_cell.angle_alpha   90.00
_cell.angle_beta   90.00
_cell.angle_gamma   90.00
#
_symmetry.space_group_name_H-M   'P 1'
#
loop_
_entity.id
_entity.type
_entity.pdbx_description
1 polymer ?
#
loop_
_entity_poly.entity_id
_entity_poly.type
_entity_poly.pdbx_seq_one_letter_code
_entity_poly.pdbx_strand_id
1 'polypeptide(L)'
;MQTVLAARDEHSFVFTTGSVAILPALQRNPGYDPFADLMPISIVSEVPLPFLARPDGRVKDLQGLLAMAKARPGQISYGSSGVGATTHLAGELLKVRAGIDLLHVPYRGAAQAVNALYAGDTDLMVTGLIEGVPHIREGRLRAIGVTSARRSPAAPDVPAIAEAVPGYAMSIWYAMFAPRGTPSIRPVTIRSVSPA
;
A
#
# COMPACT_ATOMS: atom_id res chain seq x y z
N MET A 1 -7.67 17.52 6.25
CA MET A 1 -6.44 17.94 6.94
C MET A 1 -6.56 19.36 7.50
N GLN A 2 -6.70 20.38 6.71
CA GLN A 2 -6.73 21.80 7.17
C GLN A 2 -7.77 22.09 8.25
N THR A 3 -8.98 21.53 8.15
CA THR A 3 -10.05 21.71 9.14
C THR A 3 -9.64 21.22 10.54
N VAL A 4 -8.97 20.07 10.61
CA VAL A 4 -8.52 19.49 11.88
C VAL A 4 -7.33 20.25 12.45
N LEU A 5 -6.39 20.69 11.60
CA LEU A 5 -5.26 21.53 12.04
C LEU A 5 -5.70 22.88 12.61
N ALA A 6 -6.82 23.41 12.13
CA ALA A 6 -7.39 24.67 12.62
C ALA A 6 -8.18 24.51 13.93
N ALA A 7 -8.67 23.32 14.24
CA ALA A 7 -9.57 23.08 15.37
C ALA A 7 -8.90 23.31 16.73
N ARG A 8 -7.62 22.92 16.90
CA ARG A 8 -6.82 23.05 18.14
C ARG A 8 -7.58 22.71 19.43
N ASP A 9 -8.53 21.78 19.31
CA ASP A 9 -9.35 21.29 20.41
C ASP A 9 -8.86 19.91 20.88
N GLU A 10 -9.39 19.42 22.01
CA GLU A 10 -9.04 18.12 22.57
C GLU A 10 -9.79 16.95 21.93
N HIS A 11 -10.64 17.22 20.91
CA HIS A 11 -11.56 16.25 20.34
C HIS A 11 -11.33 15.97 18.87
N SER A 12 -10.51 16.79 18.19
CA SER A 12 -10.23 16.66 16.78
C SER A 12 -8.97 15.84 16.52
N PHE A 13 -9.12 14.72 15.81
CA PHE A 13 -8.03 13.82 15.45
C PHE A 13 -7.97 13.59 13.94
N VAL A 14 -6.78 13.33 13.43
CA VAL A 14 -6.55 12.88 12.07
C VAL A 14 -6.29 11.39 12.09
N PHE A 15 -7.14 10.62 11.44
CA PHE A 15 -6.89 9.22 11.12
C PHE A 15 -6.50 9.13 9.64
N THR A 16 -5.27 8.71 9.36
CA THR A 16 -4.74 8.71 7.99
C THR A 16 -3.67 7.62 7.79
N THR A 17 -3.22 7.51 6.55
CA THR A 17 -2.19 6.54 6.15
C THR A 17 -0.82 7.20 6.06
N GLY A 18 0.20 6.40 5.71
CA GLY A 18 1.57 6.88 5.42
C GLY A 18 1.67 8.00 4.38
N SER A 19 0.60 8.23 3.61
CA SER A 19 0.53 9.35 2.68
C SER A 19 0.77 10.72 3.36
N VAL A 20 0.44 10.84 4.64
CA VAL A 20 0.69 12.06 5.42
C VAL A 20 2.17 12.45 5.45
N ALA A 21 3.06 11.47 5.48
CA ALA A 21 4.52 11.69 5.47
C ALA A 21 5.10 11.73 4.03
N ILE A 22 4.39 11.12 3.06
CA ILE A 22 4.85 11.00 1.68
C ILE A 22 4.53 12.25 0.86
N LEU A 23 3.33 12.80 1.01
CA LEU A 23 2.85 13.95 0.23
C LEU A 23 3.77 15.18 0.29
N PRO A 24 4.35 15.56 1.45
CA PRO A 24 5.29 16.67 1.50
C PRO A 24 6.57 16.47 0.68
N ALA A 25 6.98 15.22 0.45
CA ALA A 25 8.13 14.92 -0.41
C ALA A 25 7.78 14.97 -1.91
N LEU A 26 6.51 14.81 -2.26
CA LEU A 26 6.04 14.77 -3.66
C LEU A 26 5.44 16.11 -4.13
N GLN A 27 4.94 16.93 -3.23
CA GLN A 27 4.26 18.19 -3.54
C GLN A 27 5.02 19.38 -2.95
N ARG A 28 5.22 20.42 -3.76
CA ARG A 28 5.90 21.66 -3.32
C ARG A 28 5.15 22.41 -2.22
N ASN A 29 3.83 22.26 -2.16
CA ASN A 29 2.99 22.90 -1.14
C ASN A 29 1.84 21.93 -0.75
N PRO A 30 2.05 21.01 0.17
CA PRO A 30 1.01 20.09 0.64
C PRO A 30 -0.03 20.77 1.54
N GLY A 31 0.20 22.03 1.95
CA GLY A 31 -0.67 22.78 2.85
C GLY A 31 -0.52 22.40 4.33
N TYR A 32 0.46 21.61 4.69
CA TYR A 32 0.80 21.23 6.08
C TYR A 32 2.24 20.69 6.15
N ASP A 33 2.82 20.73 7.35
CA ASP A 33 4.07 20.08 7.70
C ASP A 33 3.77 18.96 8.71
N PRO A 34 3.98 17.68 8.37
CA PRO A 34 3.65 16.57 9.26
C PRO A 34 4.42 16.60 10.59
N PHE A 35 5.60 17.20 10.62
CA PHE A 35 6.44 17.30 11.82
C PHE A 35 6.11 18.53 12.67
N ALA A 36 5.72 19.65 12.05
CA ALA A 36 5.37 20.87 12.73
C ALA A 36 3.90 20.93 13.18
N ASP A 37 2.99 20.36 12.38
CA ASP A 37 1.55 20.53 12.57
C ASP A 37 0.87 19.35 13.25
N LEU A 38 1.50 18.17 13.24
CA LEU A 38 0.91 16.91 13.76
C LEU A 38 1.72 16.33 14.91
N MET A 39 0.99 15.79 15.89
CA MET A 39 1.53 14.99 17.00
C MET A 39 1.08 13.53 16.81
N PRO A 40 1.99 12.56 16.61
CA PRO A 40 1.60 11.18 16.46
C PRO A 40 1.07 10.63 17.80
N ILE A 41 -0.05 9.89 17.73
CA ILE A 41 -0.65 9.23 18.89
C ILE A 41 -0.33 7.73 18.85
N SER A 42 -0.72 7.05 17.77
CA SER A 42 -0.51 5.60 17.64
C SER A 42 -0.62 5.14 16.20
N ILE A 43 0.13 4.09 15.86
CA ILE A 43 -0.16 3.26 14.70
C ILE A 43 -1.30 2.32 15.11
N VAL A 44 -2.39 2.33 14.36
CA VAL A 44 -3.60 1.56 14.66
C VAL A 44 -3.58 0.22 13.91
N SER A 45 -3.04 0.20 12.69
CA SER A 45 -3.00 -0.99 11.86
C SER A 45 -1.90 -0.90 10.81
N GLU A 46 -1.36 -2.05 10.45
CA GLU A 46 -0.52 -2.24 9.27
C GLU A 46 -1.14 -3.30 8.36
N VAL A 47 -1.25 -2.97 7.08
CA VAL A 47 -1.84 -3.84 6.07
C VAL A 47 -0.83 -4.06 4.95
N PRO A 48 -0.43 -5.31 4.67
CA PRO A 48 0.40 -5.61 3.52
C PRO A 48 -0.40 -5.43 2.22
N LEU A 49 0.32 -5.25 1.11
CA LEU A 49 -0.29 -5.11 -0.20
C LEU A 49 0.02 -6.37 -1.03
N PRO A 50 -0.97 -7.08 -1.55
CA PRO A 50 -0.75 -8.11 -2.55
C PRO A 50 -0.50 -7.47 -3.92
N PHE A 51 0.39 -8.07 -4.69
CA PHE A 51 0.45 -7.96 -6.13
C PHE A 51 -0.50 -9.00 -6.71
N LEU A 52 -1.53 -8.54 -7.38
CA LEU A 52 -2.57 -9.39 -7.97
C LEU A 52 -2.37 -9.51 -9.47
N ALA A 53 -2.63 -10.69 -9.99
CA ALA A 53 -2.67 -11.01 -11.42
C ALA A 53 -3.96 -11.76 -11.76
N ARG A 54 -4.35 -11.78 -13.04
CA ARG A 54 -5.41 -12.69 -13.49
C ARG A 54 -4.90 -14.13 -13.53
N PRO A 55 -5.75 -15.12 -13.20
CA PRO A 55 -5.38 -16.54 -13.31
C PRO A 55 -4.99 -16.98 -14.73
N ASP A 56 -5.67 -16.42 -15.74
CA ASP A 56 -5.42 -16.63 -17.18
C ASP A 56 -4.34 -15.69 -17.76
N GLY A 57 -3.94 -14.64 -17.01
CA GLY A 57 -2.92 -13.68 -17.41
C GLY A 57 -1.55 -14.30 -17.62
N ARG A 58 -0.64 -13.54 -18.24
CA ARG A 58 0.73 -13.99 -18.54
C ARG A 58 1.62 -14.10 -17.29
N VAL A 59 1.34 -13.34 -16.24
CA VAL A 59 2.08 -13.41 -14.96
C VAL A 59 1.42 -14.44 -14.06
N LYS A 60 2.11 -15.53 -13.75
CA LYS A 60 1.57 -16.64 -12.98
C LYS A 60 2.01 -16.65 -11.51
N ASP A 61 3.22 -16.17 -11.26
CA ASP A 61 3.86 -16.12 -9.94
C ASP A 61 4.96 -15.05 -9.91
N LEU A 62 5.57 -14.89 -8.75
CA LEU A 62 6.60 -13.87 -8.53
C LEU A 62 7.86 -14.15 -9.37
N GLN A 63 8.28 -15.40 -9.48
CA GLN A 63 9.48 -15.76 -10.26
C GLN A 63 9.27 -15.49 -11.75
N GLY A 64 8.08 -15.83 -12.27
CA GLY A 64 7.68 -15.53 -13.65
C GLY A 64 7.63 -14.03 -13.91
N LEU A 65 7.11 -13.23 -12.97
CA LEU A 65 7.15 -11.77 -13.06
C LEU A 65 8.58 -11.26 -13.21
N LEU A 66 9.45 -11.65 -12.28
CA LEU A 66 10.85 -11.20 -12.27
C LEU A 66 11.60 -11.59 -13.53
N ALA A 67 11.41 -12.84 -14.00
CA ALA A 67 12.03 -13.33 -15.24
C ALA A 67 11.54 -12.55 -16.48
N MET A 68 10.22 -12.37 -16.61
CA MET A 68 9.64 -11.63 -17.75
C MET A 68 10.04 -10.16 -17.75
N ALA A 69 10.01 -9.50 -16.60
CA ALA A 69 10.38 -8.09 -16.49
C ALA A 69 11.87 -7.85 -16.78
N LYS A 70 12.75 -8.80 -16.43
CA LYS A 70 14.17 -8.76 -16.83
C LYS A 70 14.36 -8.99 -18.31
N ALA A 71 13.64 -9.93 -18.91
CA ALA A 71 13.76 -10.25 -20.33
C ALA A 71 13.17 -9.14 -21.22
N ARG A 72 12.16 -8.43 -20.76
CA ARG A 72 11.45 -7.39 -21.51
C ARG A 72 11.12 -6.20 -20.62
N PRO A 73 12.10 -5.32 -20.33
CA PRO A 73 11.90 -4.16 -19.46
C PRO A 73 10.76 -3.26 -19.96
N GLY A 74 9.95 -2.75 -19.03
CA GLY A 74 8.84 -1.86 -19.31
C GLY A 74 7.62 -2.48 -20.01
N GLN A 75 7.62 -3.79 -20.31
CA GLN A 75 6.51 -4.43 -21.00
C GLN A 75 5.47 -5.09 -20.08
N ILE A 76 5.75 -5.20 -18.79
CA ILE A 76 4.79 -5.66 -17.79
C ILE A 76 4.19 -4.43 -17.12
N SER A 77 2.88 -4.32 -17.18
CA SER A 77 2.15 -3.19 -16.58
C SER A 77 1.60 -3.53 -15.20
N TYR A 78 1.57 -2.51 -14.31
CA TYR A 78 0.88 -2.64 -13.04
C TYR A 78 -0.01 -1.44 -12.75
N GLY A 79 -1.23 -1.72 -12.30
CA GLY A 79 -2.20 -0.73 -11.86
C GLY A 79 -1.99 -0.33 -10.38
N SER A 80 -2.22 0.93 -10.06
CA SER A 80 -2.23 1.45 -8.69
C SER A 80 -3.43 2.35 -8.45
N SER A 81 -3.67 2.72 -7.20
CA SER A 81 -4.74 3.68 -6.82
C SER A 81 -4.38 5.15 -7.09
N GLY A 82 -3.27 5.41 -7.79
CA GLY A 82 -2.85 6.74 -8.22
C GLY A 82 -1.37 7.03 -7.96
N VAL A 83 -0.87 8.09 -8.59
CA VAL A 83 0.50 8.55 -8.41
C VAL A 83 0.71 9.01 -6.96
N GLY A 84 1.80 8.54 -6.33
CA GLY A 84 2.12 8.85 -4.93
C GLY A 84 1.36 8.02 -3.89
N ALA A 85 0.40 7.19 -4.30
CA ALA A 85 -0.23 6.24 -3.39
C ALA A 85 0.76 5.15 -2.96
N THR A 86 0.52 4.53 -1.79
CA THR A 86 1.34 3.42 -1.29
C THR A 86 1.41 2.26 -2.29
N THR A 87 0.33 2.01 -3.03
CA THR A 87 0.25 1.02 -4.10
C THR A 87 1.16 1.33 -5.28
N HIS A 88 1.34 2.60 -5.65
CA HIS A 88 2.32 3.04 -6.63
C HIS A 88 3.75 2.80 -6.11
N LEU A 89 4.03 3.30 -4.91
CA LEU A 89 5.37 3.19 -4.31
C LEU A 89 5.81 1.74 -4.09
N ALA A 90 4.87 0.81 -3.84
CA ALA A 90 5.17 -0.60 -3.75
C ALA A 90 5.70 -1.18 -5.07
N GLY A 91 5.11 -0.77 -6.20
CA GLY A 91 5.62 -1.13 -7.52
C GLY A 91 7.00 -0.53 -7.81
N GLU A 92 7.19 0.76 -7.49
CA GLU A 92 8.48 1.44 -7.69
C GLU A 92 9.58 0.85 -6.79
N LEU A 93 9.26 0.50 -5.55
CA LEU A 93 10.21 -0.20 -4.67
C LEU A 93 10.61 -1.57 -5.24
N LEU A 94 9.66 -2.30 -5.84
CA LEU A 94 9.97 -3.58 -6.49
C LEU A 94 10.91 -3.38 -7.68
N LYS A 95 10.67 -2.37 -8.51
CA LYS A 95 11.55 -2.03 -9.64
C LYS A 95 12.98 -1.80 -9.17
N VAL A 96 13.15 -0.96 -8.16
CA VAL A 96 14.47 -0.61 -7.60
C VAL A 96 15.15 -1.82 -6.96
N ARG A 97 14.44 -2.57 -6.10
CA ARG A 97 15.04 -3.68 -5.34
C ARG A 97 15.36 -4.91 -6.19
N ALA A 98 14.54 -5.19 -7.21
CA ALA A 98 14.74 -6.33 -8.09
C ALA A 98 15.55 -5.99 -9.35
N GLY A 99 15.86 -4.72 -9.60
CA GLY A 99 16.54 -4.28 -10.82
C GLY A 99 15.74 -4.57 -12.08
N ILE A 100 14.43 -4.34 -12.04
CA ILE A 100 13.50 -4.57 -13.15
C ILE A 100 12.79 -3.28 -13.53
N ASP A 101 12.20 -3.26 -14.71
CA ASP A 101 11.33 -2.17 -15.14
C ASP A 101 9.90 -2.66 -15.38
N LEU A 102 8.93 -1.91 -14.82
CA LEU A 102 7.49 -2.15 -14.94
C LEU A 102 6.81 -0.85 -15.38
N LEU A 103 5.82 -0.97 -16.26
CA LEU A 103 5.00 0.15 -16.68
C LEU A 103 3.93 0.47 -15.64
N HIS A 104 4.01 1.62 -15.01
CA HIS A 104 2.99 2.07 -14.06
C HIS A 104 1.77 2.66 -14.77
N VAL A 105 0.57 2.20 -14.41
CA VAL A 105 -0.71 2.72 -14.89
C VAL A 105 -1.52 3.23 -13.69
N PRO A 106 -1.61 4.56 -13.49
CA PRO A 106 -2.34 5.14 -12.35
C PRO A 106 -3.85 5.16 -12.62
N TYR A 107 -4.65 4.76 -11.61
CA TYR A 107 -6.11 4.85 -11.62
C TYR A 107 -6.61 5.77 -10.51
N ARG A 108 -7.87 6.19 -10.57
CA ARG A 108 -8.52 7.02 -9.53
C ARG A 108 -9.08 6.15 -8.40
N GLY A 109 -8.22 5.26 -7.84
CA GLY A 109 -8.58 4.38 -6.73
C GLY A 109 -8.56 2.88 -7.09
N ALA A 110 -8.65 2.05 -6.04
CA ALA A 110 -8.51 0.59 -6.15
C ALA A 110 -9.58 -0.06 -7.04
N ALA A 111 -10.84 0.39 -6.97
CA ALA A 111 -11.93 -0.19 -7.75
C ALA A 111 -11.71 -0.08 -9.26
N GLN A 112 -11.22 1.07 -9.74
CA GLN A 112 -10.93 1.23 -11.17
C GLN A 112 -9.74 0.35 -11.60
N ALA A 113 -8.69 0.27 -10.74
CA ALA A 113 -7.54 -0.57 -11.03
C ALA A 113 -7.89 -2.07 -11.06
N VAL A 114 -8.80 -2.53 -10.19
CA VAL A 114 -9.32 -3.91 -10.21
C VAL A 114 -10.06 -4.18 -11.52
N ASN A 115 -10.95 -3.29 -11.94
CA ASN A 115 -11.68 -3.45 -13.18
C ASN A 115 -10.75 -3.48 -14.40
N ALA A 116 -9.73 -2.65 -14.44
CA ALA A 116 -8.71 -2.65 -15.48
C ALA A 116 -7.91 -3.98 -15.51
N LEU A 117 -7.58 -4.54 -14.33
CA LEU A 117 -6.95 -5.85 -14.27
C LEU A 117 -7.88 -6.94 -14.81
N TYR A 118 -9.16 -6.94 -14.48
CA TYR A 118 -10.14 -7.88 -15.03
C TYR A 118 -10.28 -7.76 -16.55
N ALA A 119 -10.30 -6.54 -17.07
CA ALA A 119 -10.37 -6.27 -18.51
C ALA A 119 -9.08 -6.69 -19.27
N GLY A 120 -7.95 -6.82 -18.54
CA GLY A 120 -6.65 -7.11 -19.15
C GLY A 120 -5.90 -5.87 -19.61
N ASP A 121 -6.34 -4.67 -19.21
CA ASP A 121 -5.66 -3.41 -19.50
C ASP A 121 -4.32 -3.32 -18.77
N THR A 122 -4.19 -4.03 -17.64
CA THR A 122 -2.93 -4.20 -16.91
C THR A 122 -2.64 -5.67 -16.62
N ASP A 123 -1.37 -6.01 -16.47
CA ASP A 123 -0.93 -7.38 -16.14
C ASP A 123 -1.05 -7.67 -14.66
N LEU A 124 -0.83 -6.65 -13.85
CA LEU A 124 -0.80 -6.68 -12.40
C LEU A 124 -1.60 -5.52 -11.82
N MET A 125 -1.98 -5.68 -10.58
CA MET A 125 -2.49 -4.62 -9.74
C MET A 125 -1.89 -4.72 -8.35
N VAL A 126 -1.63 -3.57 -7.72
CA VAL A 126 -1.28 -3.50 -6.31
C VAL A 126 -2.44 -2.87 -5.54
N THR A 127 -2.88 -3.53 -4.48
CA THR A 127 -3.98 -3.04 -3.62
C THR A 127 -3.74 -3.41 -2.16
N GLY A 128 -4.58 -2.94 -1.24
CA GLY A 128 -4.57 -3.40 0.15
C GLY A 128 -5.01 -4.86 0.25
N LEU A 129 -4.47 -5.62 1.21
CA LEU A 129 -4.84 -7.03 1.37
C LEU A 129 -6.33 -7.20 1.68
N ILE A 130 -6.91 -6.26 2.42
CA ILE A 130 -8.34 -6.29 2.77
C ILE A 130 -9.21 -6.25 1.52
N GLU A 131 -8.89 -5.38 0.55
CA GLU A 131 -9.59 -5.31 -0.72
C GLU A 131 -9.28 -6.50 -1.63
N GLY A 132 -8.05 -7.03 -1.55
CA GLY A 132 -7.59 -8.15 -2.39
C GLY A 132 -8.14 -9.50 -1.99
N VAL A 133 -8.35 -9.75 -0.68
CA VAL A 133 -8.75 -11.07 -0.14
C VAL A 133 -10.02 -11.65 -0.77
N PRO A 134 -11.12 -10.91 -0.96
CA PRO A 134 -12.32 -11.46 -1.62
C PRO A 134 -12.01 -12.03 -3.01
N HIS A 135 -11.28 -11.28 -3.83
CA HIS A 135 -10.93 -11.68 -5.20
C HIS A 135 -10.01 -12.92 -5.24
N ILE A 136 -9.12 -13.03 -4.24
CA ILE A 136 -8.23 -14.19 -4.10
C ILE A 136 -9.02 -15.43 -3.68
N ARG A 137 -9.89 -15.31 -2.66
CA ARG A 137 -10.70 -16.41 -2.14
C ARG A 137 -11.69 -16.97 -3.17
N GLU A 138 -12.24 -16.11 -4.00
CA GLU A 138 -13.14 -16.48 -5.08
C GLU A 138 -12.40 -17.03 -6.32
N GLY A 139 -11.07 -17.07 -6.29
CA GLY A 139 -10.25 -17.53 -7.42
C GLY A 139 -10.29 -16.61 -8.64
N ARG A 140 -10.92 -15.43 -8.52
CA ARG A 140 -11.01 -14.46 -9.62
C ARG A 140 -9.69 -13.76 -9.92
N LEU A 141 -8.86 -13.56 -8.88
CA LEU A 141 -7.50 -13.05 -9.01
C LEU A 141 -6.55 -13.94 -8.21
N ARG A 142 -5.30 -13.94 -8.62
CA ARG A 142 -4.20 -14.63 -7.96
C ARG A 142 -3.27 -13.62 -7.31
N ALA A 143 -2.94 -13.81 -6.03
CA ALA A 143 -1.85 -13.07 -5.40
C ALA A 143 -0.51 -13.74 -5.77
N ILE A 144 0.38 -12.98 -6.37
CA ILE A 144 1.71 -13.46 -6.75
C ILE A 144 2.77 -13.17 -5.68
N GLY A 145 2.48 -12.28 -4.75
CA GLY A 145 3.31 -11.96 -3.61
C GLY A 145 2.70 -10.87 -2.74
N VAL A 146 3.06 -10.84 -1.45
CA VAL A 146 2.70 -9.78 -0.51
C VAL A 146 3.91 -8.91 -0.18
N THR A 147 3.67 -7.64 0.09
CA THR A 147 4.73 -6.64 0.31
C THR A 147 5.34 -6.68 1.71
N SER A 148 4.72 -7.36 2.67
CA SER A 148 5.28 -7.51 4.01
C SER A 148 6.60 -8.29 4.00
N ALA A 149 7.46 -8.05 5.01
CA ALA A 149 8.73 -8.75 5.14
C ALA A 149 8.59 -10.28 5.32
N ARG A 150 7.42 -10.71 5.79
CA ARG A 150 7.03 -12.12 5.97
C ARG A 150 5.65 -12.35 5.38
N ARG A 151 5.28 -13.62 5.16
CA ARG A 151 3.91 -13.99 4.74
C ARG A 151 2.89 -13.45 5.73
N SER A 152 1.75 -13.01 5.21
CA SER A 152 0.65 -12.52 6.04
C SER A 152 -0.16 -13.68 6.61
N PRO A 153 -0.51 -13.68 7.91
CA PRO A 153 -1.44 -14.68 8.45
C PRO A 153 -2.80 -14.70 7.77
N ALA A 154 -3.24 -13.57 7.19
CA ALA A 154 -4.50 -13.49 6.44
C ALA A 154 -4.42 -14.15 5.05
N ALA A 155 -3.21 -14.44 4.55
CA ALA A 155 -2.96 -15.10 3.28
C ALA A 155 -1.65 -15.90 3.35
N PRO A 156 -1.60 -17.00 4.14
CA PRO A 156 -0.36 -17.73 4.45
C PRO A 156 0.25 -18.43 3.23
N ASP A 157 -0.57 -18.76 2.25
CA ASP A 157 -0.14 -19.43 1.01
C ASP A 157 0.51 -18.45 0.01
N VAL A 158 0.35 -17.13 0.20
CA VAL A 158 0.94 -16.13 -0.66
C VAL A 158 2.37 -15.83 -0.20
N PRO A 159 3.38 -16.00 -1.06
CA PRO A 159 4.77 -15.73 -0.69
C PRO A 159 4.99 -14.25 -0.35
N ALA A 160 5.90 -13.96 0.58
CA ALA A 160 6.40 -12.61 0.73
C ALA A 160 7.36 -12.29 -0.43
N ILE A 161 7.25 -11.10 -1.01
CA ILE A 161 8.17 -10.66 -2.08
C ILE A 161 9.62 -10.70 -1.59
N ALA A 162 9.83 -10.46 -0.29
CA ALA A 162 11.13 -10.55 0.37
C ALA A 162 11.81 -11.93 0.24
N GLU A 163 11.04 -13.01 0.02
CA GLU A 163 11.59 -14.36 -0.19
C GLU A 163 12.39 -14.48 -1.49
N ALA A 164 12.05 -13.66 -2.50
CA ALA A 164 12.75 -13.61 -3.79
C ALA A 164 13.54 -12.31 -4.01
N VAL A 165 13.20 -11.24 -3.31
CA VAL A 165 13.81 -9.91 -3.44
C VAL A 165 14.25 -9.44 -2.05
N PRO A 166 15.48 -9.77 -1.61
CA PRO A 166 15.96 -9.41 -0.27
C PRO A 166 15.88 -7.92 0.01
N GLY A 167 15.42 -7.56 1.20
CA GLY A 167 15.26 -6.17 1.63
C GLY A 167 14.03 -5.45 1.06
N TYR A 168 13.17 -6.16 0.34
CA TYR A 168 11.87 -5.63 -0.03
C TYR A 168 10.91 -5.77 1.16
N ALA A 169 10.39 -4.66 1.65
CA ALA A 169 9.31 -4.66 2.65
C ALA A 169 8.55 -3.34 2.58
N MET A 170 7.21 -3.42 2.55
CA MET A 170 6.33 -2.27 2.56
C MET A 170 4.96 -2.64 3.12
N SER A 171 4.30 -1.72 3.81
CA SER A 171 2.93 -1.84 4.29
C SER A 171 2.19 -0.51 4.17
N ILE A 172 0.87 -0.57 4.09
CA ILE A 172 0.04 0.59 4.41
C ILE A 172 -0.12 0.59 5.92
N TRP A 173 0.34 1.62 6.58
CA TRP A 173 0.05 1.83 7.98
C TRP A 173 -1.02 2.91 8.15
N TYR A 174 -1.90 2.69 9.11
CA TYR A 174 -2.92 3.63 9.53
C TYR A 174 -2.55 4.14 10.91
N ALA A 175 -2.55 5.45 11.09
CA ALA A 175 -2.21 6.06 12.36
C ALA A 175 -3.15 7.19 12.72
N MET A 176 -3.24 7.44 14.02
CA MET A 176 -3.92 8.60 14.59
C MET A 176 -2.92 9.68 14.94
N PHE A 177 -3.27 10.90 14.64
CA PHE A 177 -2.54 12.10 14.98
C PHE A 177 -3.48 13.12 15.60
N ALA A 178 -2.96 13.93 16.51
CA ALA A 178 -3.60 15.16 16.99
C ALA A 178 -2.95 16.39 16.35
N PRO A 179 -3.63 17.53 16.27
CA PRO A 179 -2.99 18.81 15.97
C PRO A 179 -1.88 19.11 16.97
N ARG A 180 -0.78 19.71 16.51
CA ARG A 180 0.29 20.15 17.41
C ARG A 180 -0.24 21.21 18.36
N GLY A 181 0.06 21.04 19.67
CA GLY A 181 -0.46 21.92 20.72
C GLY A 181 -1.77 21.46 21.36
N THR A 182 -2.30 20.30 20.95
CA THR A 182 -3.33 19.61 21.71
C THR A 182 -2.80 19.33 23.12
N PRO A 183 -3.52 19.69 24.22
CA PRO A 183 -3.12 19.38 25.58
C PRO A 183 -2.78 17.92 25.75
N SER A 184 -1.82 17.60 26.62
CA SER A 184 -1.25 16.26 26.75
C SER A 184 -2.35 15.21 26.89
N ILE A 185 -2.50 14.39 25.86
CA ILE A 185 -3.38 13.23 25.86
C ILE A 185 -2.80 12.25 26.87
N ARG A 186 -3.55 11.94 27.94
CA ARG A 186 -3.19 10.80 28.79
C ARG A 186 -3.14 9.57 27.89
N PRO A 187 -2.12 8.71 28.00
CA PRO A 187 -2.03 7.53 27.17
C PRO A 187 -3.27 6.67 27.38
N VAL A 188 -4.17 6.68 26.42
CA VAL A 188 -5.26 5.71 26.39
C VAL A 188 -4.63 4.42 25.91
N THR A 189 -4.57 3.43 26.78
CA THR A 189 -4.13 2.10 26.40
C THR A 189 -5.21 1.51 25.49
N ILE A 190 -5.01 1.60 24.18
CA ILE A 190 -5.82 0.85 23.22
C ILE A 190 -5.42 -0.61 23.37
N ARG A 191 -6.24 -1.40 24.06
CA ARG A 191 -6.06 -2.85 24.11
C ARG A 191 -6.28 -3.38 22.71
N SER A 192 -5.26 -4.07 22.18
CA SER A 192 -5.43 -4.86 20.96
C SER A 192 -6.53 -5.89 21.21
N VAL A 193 -7.60 -5.80 20.44
CA VAL A 193 -8.57 -6.91 20.38
C VAL A 193 -7.94 -7.94 19.47
N SER A 194 -7.33 -8.97 20.05
CA SER A 194 -6.96 -10.16 19.29
C SER A 194 -8.26 -10.82 18.83
N PRO A 195 -8.43 -11.13 17.55
CA PRO A 195 -9.54 -11.97 17.13
C PRO A 195 -9.38 -13.34 17.77
N ALA A 196 -10.47 -13.82 18.38
CA ALA A 196 -10.59 -15.17 18.90
C ALA A 196 -10.57 -16.20 17.75
#